data_a05130b149c838b6b9b70763f1387031
#
_entry.id   a05130b149c838b6b9b70763f1387031
#
_cell.length_a   1.000
_cell.length_b   1.000
_cell.length_c   1.000
_cell.angle_alpha   90.00
_cell.angle_beta   90.00
_cell.angle_gamma   90.00
#
_symmetry.space_group_name_H-M   'P 1'
#
loop_
_entity.id
_entity.type
_entity.pdbx_description
1 polymer ?
#
loop_
_entity_poly.entity_id
_entity_poly.type
_entity_poly.pdbx_seq_one_letter_code
_entity_poly.pdbx_strand_id
1 'polypeptide(L)'
;MMEAVRSGAWSPRGAPLPYDAEVEYLEGNGNQFIKVPGKISSTSRITVTFKYTGTTFSQFAPFGGGDGNLVCEASLISGSSSNGKWIYRCNNKQNLKVVNLDNLQVHTATWYKDGAILDGVDYPSLTTTNDFTPTRDYFGLFSNLRDGDNNPIFTMRGYIMSAQVYDNGVLVRDFTPVRKGSIGYMYDRVSGQLFGNAGTGEFIIGPDKTT
;
A
#
# COMPACT_ATOMS: atom_id res chain seq x y z
N MET A 1 -12.96 29.60 -14.78
CA MET A 1 -12.46 28.33 -15.32
C MET A 1 -10.98 28.25 -14.94
N MET A 2 -10.64 27.50 -13.89
CA MET A 2 -9.24 27.29 -13.47
C MET A 2 -8.77 25.98 -14.09
N GLU A 3 -7.80 26.04 -14.97
CA GLU A 3 -7.12 24.84 -15.50
C GLU A 3 -6.34 24.16 -14.37
N ALA A 4 -6.61 22.88 -14.18
CA ALA A 4 -5.85 22.03 -13.29
C ALA A 4 -4.41 21.87 -13.85
N VAL A 5 -3.45 22.45 -13.17
CA VAL A 5 -2.03 22.23 -13.46
C VAL A 5 -1.72 20.76 -13.18
N ARG A 6 -1.55 19.97 -14.23
CA ARG A 6 -1.00 18.63 -14.15
C ARG A 6 0.47 18.77 -13.70
N SER A 7 0.75 18.48 -12.44
CA SER A 7 2.12 18.27 -11.97
C SER A 7 2.64 16.93 -12.51
N GLY A 8 2.98 16.90 -13.79
CA GLY A 8 3.76 15.82 -14.37
C GLY A 8 5.14 15.85 -13.73
N ALA A 9 5.59 14.73 -13.16
CA ALA A 9 6.96 14.57 -12.72
C ALA A 9 7.88 14.92 -13.88
N TRP A 10 8.62 16.02 -13.75
CA TRP A 10 9.56 16.50 -14.75
C TRP A 10 10.84 15.67 -14.61
N SER A 11 10.90 14.51 -15.28
CA SER A 11 12.19 13.91 -15.57
C SER A 11 12.83 14.72 -16.68
N PRO A 12 14.07 15.19 -16.54
CA PRO A 12 14.77 15.84 -17.63
C PRO A 12 14.73 14.88 -18.83
N ARG A 13 14.25 15.34 -19.99
CA ARG A 13 14.20 14.52 -21.21
C ARG A 13 15.62 13.99 -21.48
N GLY A 14 15.80 12.66 -21.34
CA GLY A 14 17.03 11.99 -21.69
C GLY A 14 17.82 11.36 -20.55
N ALA A 15 17.48 11.56 -19.26
CA ALA A 15 18.12 10.78 -18.21
C ALA A 15 17.62 9.32 -18.25
N PRO A 16 18.52 8.32 -18.23
CA PRO A 16 18.11 6.93 -18.19
C PRO A 16 17.28 6.66 -16.91
N LEU A 17 16.23 5.85 -17.05
CA LEU A 17 15.45 5.41 -15.90
C LEU A 17 16.36 4.61 -14.96
N PRO A 18 16.15 4.68 -13.63
CA PRO A 18 16.98 3.99 -12.66
C PRO A 18 16.72 2.48 -12.59
N TYR A 19 15.91 1.94 -13.48
CA TYR A 19 15.48 0.54 -13.57
C TYR A 19 15.46 0.06 -15.03
N ASP A 20 15.41 -1.26 -15.24
CA ASP A 20 15.49 -1.86 -16.58
C ASP A 20 14.12 -2.00 -17.24
N ALA A 21 13.09 -2.37 -16.45
CA ALA A 21 11.71 -2.52 -16.94
C ALA A 21 10.67 -2.27 -15.84
N GLU A 22 9.48 -1.78 -16.22
CA GLU A 22 8.30 -1.90 -15.39
C GLU A 22 7.78 -3.34 -15.48
N VAL A 23 7.31 -3.85 -14.34
CA VAL A 23 6.73 -5.19 -14.25
C VAL A 23 5.27 -5.13 -13.79
N GLU A 24 4.52 -6.18 -14.03
CA GLU A 24 3.08 -6.17 -13.70
C GLU A 24 2.86 -6.08 -12.20
N TYR A 25 3.71 -6.75 -11.39
CA TYR A 25 3.61 -6.78 -9.93
C TYR A 25 4.94 -7.14 -9.28
N LEU A 26 5.03 -6.86 -7.99
CA LEU A 26 5.93 -7.57 -7.08
C LEU A 26 5.09 -8.51 -6.19
N GLU A 27 5.59 -9.73 -5.94
CA GLU A 27 4.96 -10.69 -5.06
C GLU A 27 5.79 -10.90 -3.80
N GLY A 28 5.14 -10.73 -2.65
CA GLY A 28 5.68 -11.08 -1.35
C GLY A 28 5.18 -12.44 -0.87
N ASN A 29 6.02 -13.19 -0.17
CA ASN A 29 5.69 -14.49 0.44
C ASN A 29 5.42 -14.41 1.96
N GLY A 30 5.31 -13.19 2.49
CA GLY A 30 5.09 -12.93 3.92
C GLY A 30 6.36 -12.54 4.70
N ASN A 31 7.52 -12.42 4.04
CA ASN A 31 8.78 -12.02 4.66
C ASN A 31 9.30 -10.68 4.11
N GLN A 32 8.77 -10.23 2.99
CA GLN A 32 9.15 -9.01 2.32
C GLN A 32 8.20 -7.88 2.70
N PHE A 33 8.77 -6.70 2.84
CA PHE A 33 8.03 -5.44 2.97
C PHE A 33 8.87 -4.27 2.48
N ILE A 34 8.22 -3.18 2.18
CA ILE A 34 8.90 -1.94 1.77
C ILE A 34 8.62 -0.89 2.84
N LYS A 35 9.67 -0.26 3.34
CA LYS A 35 9.60 0.88 4.24
C LYS A 35 9.57 2.16 3.41
N VAL A 36 8.48 2.90 3.50
CA VAL A 36 8.26 4.13 2.76
C VAL A 36 8.36 5.33 3.70
N PRO A 37 9.27 6.28 3.45
CA PRO A 37 9.31 7.53 4.19
C PRO A 37 8.05 8.36 3.95
N GLY A 38 7.47 8.90 5.03
CA GLY A 38 6.30 9.73 5.02
C GLY A 38 5.30 9.34 6.12
N LYS A 39 4.52 10.31 6.55
CA LYS A 39 3.48 10.10 7.58
C LYS A 39 2.16 9.76 6.92
N ILE A 40 1.39 8.89 7.57
CA ILE A 40 -0.02 8.72 7.28
C ILE A 40 -0.80 9.54 8.32
N SER A 41 -1.40 10.62 7.90
CA SER A 41 -2.15 11.55 8.76
C SER A 41 -3.65 11.55 8.43
N SER A 42 -4.41 12.37 9.13
CA SER A 42 -5.84 12.60 8.84
C SER A 42 -6.11 13.17 7.44
N THR A 43 -5.10 13.78 6.80
CA THR A 43 -5.20 14.35 5.46
C THR A 43 -4.74 13.40 4.36
N SER A 44 -4.21 12.23 4.74
CA SER A 44 -3.70 11.25 3.81
C SER A 44 -4.82 10.41 3.18
N ARG A 45 -4.61 10.04 1.92
CA ARG A 45 -5.41 9.07 1.19
C ARG A 45 -4.46 8.09 0.50
N ILE A 46 -4.63 6.79 0.72
CA ILE A 46 -3.75 5.76 0.18
C ILE A 46 -4.57 4.80 -0.66
N THR A 47 -4.17 4.62 -1.90
CA THR A 47 -4.79 3.65 -2.82
C THR A 47 -3.75 2.58 -3.17
N VAL A 48 -4.11 1.31 -3.04
CA VAL A 48 -3.26 0.17 -3.42
C VAL A 48 -4.06 -0.79 -4.28
N THR A 49 -3.47 -1.19 -5.41
CA THR A 49 -3.99 -2.29 -6.23
C THR A 49 -3.17 -3.54 -5.95
N PHE A 50 -3.84 -4.60 -5.53
CA PHE A 50 -3.20 -5.79 -5.01
C PHE A 50 -3.99 -7.07 -5.34
N LYS A 51 -3.33 -8.21 -5.23
CA LYS A 51 -3.95 -9.53 -5.28
C LYS A 51 -3.40 -10.36 -4.14
N TYR A 52 -4.27 -11.03 -3.45
CA TYR A 52 -3.93 -11.88 -2.33
C TYR A 52 -3.79 -13.34 -2.77
N THR A 53 -2.71 -14.03 -2.33
CA THR A 53 -2.44 -15.42 -2.69
C THR A 53 -2.38 -16.37 -1.50
N GLY A 54 -2.46 -15.84 -0.26
CA GLY A 54 -2.40 -16.66 0.94
C GLY A 54 -3.66 -17.50 1.14
N THR A 55 -3.48 -18.78 1.43
CA THR A 55 -4.56 -19.73 1.70
C THR A 55 -4.78 -20.03 3.17
N THR A 56 -3.90 -19.51 4.04
CA THR A 56 -3.93 -19.78 5.48
C THR A 56 -4.43 -18.59 6.28
N PHE A 57 -4.99 -18.88 7.45
CA PHE A 57 -5.44 -17.92 8.44
C PHE A 57 -4.33 -16.95 8.85
N SER A 58 -4.40 -15.73 8.38
CA SER A 58 -3.62 -14.63 8.96
C SER A 58 -4.18 -13.29 8.49
N GLN A 59 -3.85 -12.24 9.23
CA GLN A 59 -4.13 -10.88 8.82
C GLN A 59 -3.01 -10.41 7.90
N PHE A 60 -3.36 -9.73 6.81
CA PHE A 60 -2.42 -9.25 5.81
C PHE A 60 -2.74 -7.81 5.47
N ALA A 61 -1.71 -6.98 5.45
CA ALA A 61 -1.84 -5.57 5.16
C ALA A 61 -1.12 -5.24 3.86
N PRO A 62 -1.82 -4.84 2.79
CA PRO A 62 -1.18 -4.26 1.62
C PRO A 62 -0.39 -3.01 1.96
N PHE A 63 -0.87 -2.25 2.94
CA PHE A 63 -0.14 -1.14 3.54
C PHE A 63 -0.57 -0.93 4.99
N GLY A 64 0.28 -0.27 5.76
CA GLY A 64 -0.07 0.17 7.10
C GLY A 64 1.06 0.92 7.79
N GLY A 65 0.69 1.76 8.73
CA GLY A 65 1.61 2.57 9.50
C GLY A 65 0.94 3.18 10.73
N GLY A 66 1.64 4.10 11.33
CA GLY A 66 1.21 4.76 12.55
C GLY A 66 2.21 4.58 13.68
N ASP A 67 1.82 4.96 14.87
CA ASP A 67 2.59 4.69 16.09
C ASP A 67 1.64 4.07 17.10
N GLY A 68 2.00 2.99 17.74
CA GLY A 68 1.23 2.19 18.71
C GLY A 68 -0.23 2.55 19.00
N ASN A 69 -0.53 3.83 19.16
CA ASN A 69 -1.86 4.36 19.46
C ASN A 69 -2.59 4.98 18.24
N LEU A 70 -1.87 5.26 17.14
CA LEU A 70 -2.42 5.92 15.94
C LEU A 70 -2.22 4.98 14.74
N VAL A 71 -2.96 3.88 14.73
CA VAL A 71 -2.85 2.86 13.67
C VAL A 71 -3.69 3.24 12.48
N CYS A 72 -3.06 3.28 11.31
CA CYS A 72 -3.70 3.48 10.02
C CYS A 72 -3.37 2.29 9.13
N GLU A 73 -4.35 1.50 8.76
CA GLU A 73 -4.15 0.33 7.92
C GLU A 73 -5.40 0.00 7.11
N ALA A 74 -5.18 -0.61 5.97
CA ALA A 74 -6.16 -1.44 5.33
C ALA A 74 -5.61 -2.87 5.33
N SER A 75 -6.34 -3.80 5.87
CA SER A 75 -5.90 -5.19 5.98
C SER A 75 -7.04 -6.15 5.71
N LEU A 76 -6.67 -7.34 5.25
CA LEU A 76 -7.57 -8.45 5.09
C LEU A 76 -7.30 -9.47 6.19
N ILE A 77 -8.35 -9.89 6.89
CA ILE A 77 -8.31 -11.09 7.71
C ILE A 77 -8.96 -12.21 6.89
N SER A 78 -8.16 -13.17 6.47
CA SER A 78 -8.70 -14.40 5.90
C SER A 78 -9.14 -15.33 7.04
N GLY A 79 -10.38 -15.76 7.03
CA GLY A 79 -10.94 -16.70 8.01
C GLY A 79 -11.05 -18.13 7.46
N SER A 80 -11.25 -19.12 8.35
CA SER A 80 -11.48 -20.54 7.99
C SER A 80 -12.79 -20.78 7.27
N SER A 81 -13.68 -19.84 7.26
CA SER A 81 -14.84 -19.79 6.40
C SER A 81 -14.50 -18.89 5.22
N SER A 82 -14.95 -19.27 4.04
CA SER A 82 -14.77 -18.59 2.76
C SER A 82 -15.10 -17.08 2.70
N ASN A 83 -15.35 -16.46 3.83
CA ASN A 83 -15.72 -15.06 3.98
C ASN A 83 -14.52 -14.31 4.56
N GLY A 84 -13.67 -13.74 3.70
CA GLY A 84 -12.64 -12.80 4.12
C GLY A 84 -13.26 -11.60 4.85
N LYS A 85 -12.61 -11.12 5.89
CA LYS A 85 -12.99 -9.87 6.56
C LYS A 85 -12.04 -8.79 6.13
N TRP A 86 -12.58 -7.74 5.56
CA TRP A 86 -11.85 -6.51 5.30
C TRP A 86 -11.85 -5.65 6.55
N ILE A 87 -10.66 -5.25 6.99
CA ILE A 87 -10.47 -4.34 8.10
C ILE A 87 -9.83 -3.07 7.58
N TYR A 88 -10.38 -1.94 7.94
CA TYR A 88 -9.66 -0.69 7.87
C TYR A 88 -9.62 -0.05 9.25
N ARG A 89 -8.50 0.53 9.59
CA ARG A 89 -8.27 1.23 10.84
C ARG A 89 -7.84 2.65 10.58
N CYS A 90 -8.35 3.53 11.38
CA CYS A 90 -7.89 4.89 11.45
C CYS A 90 -7.87 5.32 12.91
N ASN A 91 -6.76 5.82 13.40
CA ASN A 91 -6.58 6.31 14.76
C ASN A 91 -7.09 5.29 15.80
N ASN A 92 -6.66 4.03 15.71
CA ASN A 92 -7.08 2.88 16.53
C ASN A 92 -8.56 2.49 16.45
N LYS A 93 -9.37 3.20 15.72
CA LYS A 93 -10.75 2.78 15.49
C LYS A 93 -10.78 1.73 14.39
N GLN A 94 -11.20 0.55 14.76
CA GLN A 94 -11.30 -0.58 13.87
C GLN A 94 -12.71 -0.68 13.30
N ASN A 95 -12.81 -0.68 12.00
CA ASN A 95 -14.03 -1.00 11.28
C ASN A 95 -13.83 -2.35 10.59
N LEU A 96 -14.72 -3.28 10.91
CA LEU A 96 -14.76 -4.61 10.32
C LEU A 96 -15.92 -4.66 9.34
N LYS A 97 -15.61 -4.97 8.09
CA LYS A 97 -16.63 -5.33 7.10
C LYS A 97 -16.42 -6.77 6.67
N VAL A 98 -17.48 -7.54 6.71
CA VAL A 98 -17.50 -8.86 6.10
C VAL A 98 -17.73 -8.65 4.62
N VAL A 99 -16.73 -8.93 3.83
CA VAL A 99 -16.81 -8.93 2.37
C VAL A 99 -16.33 -10.30 1.89
N ASN A 100 -16.99 -10.84 0.90
CA ASN A 100 -16.51 -12.04 0.21
C ASN A 100 -15.40 -11.60 -0.73
N LEU A 101 -14.17 -11.45 -0.20
CA LEU A 101 -13.02 -11.25 -1.04
C LEU A 101 -12.59 -12.57 -1.63
N ASP A 102 -12.60 -12.66 -2.94
CA ASP A 102 -11.95 -13.76 -3.64
C ASP A 102 -10.44 -13.54 -3.57
N ASN A 103 -9.76 -14.41 -2.85
CA ASN A 103 -8.31 -14.34 -2.64
C ASN A 103 -7.48 -14.42 -3.93
N LEU A 104 -8.08 -14.76 -5.05
CA LEU A 104 -7.37 -14.90 -6.34
C LEU A 104 -7.70 -13.78 -7.32
N GLN A 105 -8.49 -12.80 -6.91
CA GLN A 105 -8.84 -11.64 -7.73
C GLN A 105 -7.97 -10.42 -7.40
N VAL A 106 -7.86 -9.54 -8.37
CA VAL A 106 -7.24 -8.22 -8.17
C VAL A 106 -8.24 -7.30 -7.50
N HIS A 107 -7.81 -6.65 -6.45
CA HIS A 107 -8.58 -5.68 -5.69
C HIS A 107 -7.90 -4.32 -5.68
N THR A 108 -8.70 -3.26 -5.61
CA THR A 108 -8.21 -1.90 -5.36
C THR A 108 -8.83 -1.37 -4.08
N ALA A 109 -7.98 -1.07 -3.10
CA ALA A 109 -8.39 -0.50 -1.84
C ALA A 109 -7.87 0.93 -1.70
N THR A 110 -8.75 1.84 -1.32
CA THR A 110 -8.40 3.20 -0.93
C THR A 110 -8.77 3.42 0.52
N TRP A 111 -7.78 3.80 1.32
CA TRP A 111 -7.96 4.20 2.71
C TRP A 111 -8.01 5.73 2.80
N TYR A 112 -8.84 6.23 3.71
CA TYR A 112 -8.90 7.64 4.11
C TYR A 112 -9.35 7.73 5.58
N LYS A 113 -9.22 8.90 6.21
CA LYS A 113 -9.50 9.09 7.65
C LYS A 113 -10.83 8.51 8.12
N ASP A 114 -11.89 8.73 7.37
CA ASP A 114 -13.26 8.41 7.79
C ASP A 114 -13.83 7.18 7.05
N GLY A 115 -12.97 6.36 6.43
CA GLY A 115 -13.44 5.16 5.75
C GLY A 115 -12.44 4.48 4.84
N ALA A 116 -12.96 3.62 4.00
CA ALA A 116 -12.21 2.97 2.94
C ALA A 116 -13.12 2.66 1.76
N ILE A 117 -12.54 2.67 0.56
CA ILE A 117 -13.19 2.20 -0.66
C ILE A 117 -12.54 0.89 -1.04
N LEU A 118 -13.32 -0.14 -1.31
CA LEU A 118 -12.85 -1.42 -1.82
C LEU A 118 -13.60 -1.73 -3.10
N ASP A 119 -12.86 -1.87 -4.21
CA ASP A 119 -13.40 -2.18 -5.54
C ASP A 119 -14.55 -1.24 -5.96
N GLY A 120 -14.40 0.04 -5.65
CA GLY A 120 -15.36 1.09 -5.94
C GLY A 120 -16.52 1.21 -4.95
N VAL A 121 -16.63 0.29 -3.98
CA VAL A 121 -17.66 0.37 -2.92
C VAL A 121 -17.10 1.12 -1.73
N ASP A 122 -17.79 2.20 -1.32
CA ASP A 122 -17.40 3.00 -0.16
C ASP A 122 -17.91 2.38 1.14
N TYR A 123 -17.03 2.29 2.11
CA TYR A 123 -17.28 1.80 3.47
C TYR A 123 -16.93 2.90 4.47
N PRO A 124 -17.82 3.87 4.69
CA PRO A 124 -17.57 4.94 5.62
C PRO A 124 -17.44 4.41 7.06
N SER A 125 -16.63 5.09 7.85
CA SER A 125 -16.52 4.80 9.28
C SER A 125 -17.82 5.08 10.00
N LEU A 126 -18.18 4.21 10.93
CA LEU A 126 -19.36 4.40 11.80
C LEU A 126 -19.10 5.47 12.90
N THR A 127 -17.86 5.88 13.07
CA THR A 127 -17.45 6.85 14.08
C THR A 127 -16.55 7.90 13.46
N THR A 128 -16.86 9.17 13.69
CA THR A 128 -15.98 10.29 13.28
C THR A 128 -14.63 10.17 13.97
N THR A 129 -13.57 10.31 13.18
CA THR A 129 -12.20 10.30 13.68
C THR A 129 -11.69 11.74 13.77
N ASN A 130 -11.16 12.13 14.93
CA ASN A 130 -10.51 13.42 15.08
C ASN A 130 -9.26 13.50 14.19
N ASP A 131 -8.83 14.70 13.87
CA ASP A 131 -7.58 14.89 13.16
C ASP A 131 -6.40 14.37 13.99
N PHE A 132 -5.44 13.79 13.31
CA PHE A 132 -4.27 13.16 13.93
C PHE A 132 -3.05 13.25 13.02
N THR A 133 -1.88 13.23 13.64
CA THR A 133 -0.60 13.13 12.95
C THR A 133 0.29 12.18 13.73
N PRO A 134 0.63 11.00 13.19
CA PRO A 134 1.56 10.08 13.84
C PRO A 134 2.95 10.69 14.02
N THR A 135 3.66 10.24 15.04
CA THR A 135 5.04 10.66 15.30
C THR A 135 6.04 10.02 14.35
N ARG A 136 5.70 8.85 13.81
CA ARG A 136 6.59 8.11 12.89
C ARG A 136 6.55 8.66 11.48
N ASP A 137 7.74 8.74 10.89
CA ASP A 137 7.97 9.29 9.56
C ASP A 137 8.06 8.22 8.46
N TYR A 138 7.35 7.10 8.64
CA TYR A 138 7.31 6.00 7.65
C TYR A 138 6.07 5.14 7.79
N PHE A 139 5.74 4.45 6.71
CA PHE A 139 4.72 3.39 6.65
C PHE A 139 5.22 2.22 5.81
N GLY A 140 4.51 1.08 5.84
CA GLY A 140 4.84 -0.12 5.09
C GLY A 140 3.97 -0.31 3.86
N LEU A 141 4.56 -0.82 2.78
CA LEU A 141 3.85 -1.59 1.76
C LEU A 141 4.17 -3.07 1.98
N PHE A 142 3.26 -3.96 1.67
CA PHE A 142 3.28 -5.39 2.00
C PHE A 142 3.26 -5.69 3.50
N SER A 143 3.04 -4.71 4.34
CA SER A 143 3.00 -4.88 5.80
C SER A 143 2.41 -3.66 6.50
N ASN A 144 2.16 -3.82 7.80
CA ASN A 144 1.91 -2.70 8.69
C ASN A 144 3.14 -2.46 9.59
N LEU A 145 3.66 -1.23 9.59
CA LEU A 145 4.83 -0.82 10.38
C LEU A 145 4.46 0.00 11.63
N ARG A 146 3.34 -0.29 12.26
CA ARG A 146 2.88 0.44 13.45
C ARG A 146 3.72 0.23 14.70
N ASP A 147 4.38 -0.93 14.84
CA ASP A 147 5.05 -1.35 16.08
C ASP A 147 6.56 -1.10 16.07
N GLY A 148 7.13 -0.55 15.01
CA GLY A 148 8.57 -0.22 14.92
C GLY A 148 9.09 -0.24 13.49
N ASP A 149 10.25 0.37 13.34
CA ASP A 149 10.91 0.58 12.04
C ASP A 149 11.21 -0.71 11.28
N ASN A 150 11.55 -1.75 12.04
CA ASN A 150 11.98 -3.04 11.51
C ASN A 150 11.15 -4.19 12.09
N ASN A 151 9.98 -3.89 12.62
CA ASN A 151 9.05 -4.90 13.15
C ASN A 151 7.74 -4.88 12.35
N PRO A 152 7.76 -5.41 11.10
CA PRO A 152 6.56 -5.50 10.28
C PRO A 152 5.58 -6.50 10.91
N ILE A 153 4.33 -6.11 10.97
CA ILE A 153 3.23 -7.02 11.31
C ILE A 153 2.31 -7.17 10.12
N PHE A 154 1.58 -8.27 10.07
CA PHE A 154 0.62 -8.54 9.01
C PHE A 154 1.23 -8.49 7.60
N THR A 155 2.47 -9.03 7.47
CA THR A 155 3.16 -9.08 6.19
C THR A 155 2.34 -9.83 5.15
N MET A 156 2.25 -9.24 3.97
CA MET A 156 1.37 -9.72 2.91
C MET A 156 1.98 -10.89 2.14
N ARG A 157 1.13 -11.89 1.85
CA ARG A 157 1.38 -12.91 0.82
C ARG A 157 0.53 -12.58 -0.38
N GLY A 158 1.18 -12.14 -1.46
CA GLY A 158 0.46 -11.72 -2.66
C GLY A 158 1.18 -10.61 -3.41
N TYR A 159 0.47 -10.01 -4.36
CA TYR A 159 0.98 -9.06 -5.32
C TYR A 159 0.59 -7.63 -4.95
N ILE A 160 1.51 -6.68 -5.15
CA ILE A 160 1.17 -5.27 -5.29
C ILE A 160 1.52 -4.85 -6.72
N MET A 161 0.53 -4.23 -7.39
CA MET A 161 0.60 -3.80 -8.78
C MET A 161 0.77 -2.29 -8.90
N SER A 162 0.30 -1.53 -7.92
CA SER A 162 0.50 -0.08 -7.80
C SER A 162 0.15 0.39 -6.39
N ALA A 163 0.71 1.55 -6.00
CA ALA A 163 0.28 2.25 -4.80
C ALA A 163 0.41 3.76 -5.00
N GLN A 164 -0.59 4.52 -4.55
CA GLN A 164 -0.59 5.97 -4.60
C GLN A 164 -0.88 6.55 -3.22
N VAL A 165 -0.18 7.60 -2.87
CA VAL A 165 -0.40 8.34 -1.62
C VAL A 165 -0.66 9.79 -1.97
N TYR A 166 -1.76 10.29 -1.46
CA TYR A 166 -2.12 11.71 -1.50
C TYR A 166 -2.05 12.27 -0.08
N ASP A 167 -1.63 13.50 0.04
CA ASP A 167 -1.71 14.28 1.27
C ASP A 167 -2.33 15.65 0.96
N ASN A 168 -3.35 16.05 1.69
CA ASN A 168 -4.15 17.26 1.39
C ASN A 168 -4.61 17.34 -0.09
N GLY A 169 -4.93 16.20 -0.69
CA GLY A 169 -5.35 16.11 -2.10
C GLY A 169 -4.20 16.21 -3.12
N VAL A 170 -2.97 16.36 -2.69
CA VAL A 170 -1.78 16.40 -3.55
C VAL A 170 -1.17 15.00 -3.63
N LEU A 171 -0.87 14.51 -4.83
CA LEU A 171 -0.16 13.24 -5.04
C LEU A 171 1.29 13.40 -4.55
N VAL A 172 1.67 12.69 -3.48
CA VAL A 172 3.00 12.74 -2.87
C VAL A 172 3.84 11.49 -3.12
N ARG A 173 3.20 10.38 -3.51
CA ARG A 173 3.85 9.14 -3.96
C ARG A 173 3.03 8.49 -5.06
N ASP A 174 3.72 7.93 -6.06
CA ASP A 174 3.11 7.17 -7.16
C ASP A 174 4.00 5.97 -7.51
N PHE A 175 3.72 4.84 -6.89
CA PHE A 175 4.51 3.64 -6.97
C PHE A 175 4.10 2.73 -8.12
N THR A 176 5.08 2.30 -8.90
CA THR A 176 4.95 1.23 -9.90
C THR A 176 6.00 0.15 -9.63
N PRO A 177 5.66 -1.14 -9.78
CA PRO A 177 6.64 -2.22 -9.69
C PRO A 177 7.61 -2.16 -10.86
N VAL A 178 8.90 -2.34 -10.56
CA VAL A 178 9.97 -2.34 -11.55
C VAL A 178 11.02 -3.39 -11.20
N ARG A 179 11.87 -3.75 -12.16
CA ARG A 179 13.07 -4.54 -11.91
C ARG A 179 14.33 -3.80 -12.32
N LYS A 180 15.41 -4.11 -11.58
CA LYS A 180 16.78 -3.74 -11.93
C LYS A 180 17.65 -5.00 -11.80
N GLY A 181 18.11 -5.53 -12.91
CA GLY A 181 18.63 -6.90 -12.97
C GLY A 181 17.55 -7.90 -12.55
N SER A 182 17.87 -8.73 -11.57
CA SER A 182 16.99 -9.72 -10.98
C SER A 182 16.30 -9.25 -9.68
N ILE A 183 16.43 -7.97 -9.32
CA ILE A 183 15.89 -7.44 -8.06
C ILE A 183 14.66 -6.58 -8.34
N GLY A 184 13.59 -6.84 -7.60
CA GLY A 184 12.33 -6.09 -7.66
C GLY A 184 12.33 -4.88 -6.72
N TYR A 185 11.77 -3.76 -7.21
CA TYR A 185 11.61 -2.52 -6.47
C TYR A 185 10.23 -1.90 -6.75
N MET A 186 9.76 -1.09 -5.82
CA MET A 186 8.71 -0.11 -6.13
C MET A 186 9.38 1.22 -6.49
N TYR A 187 9.16 1.67 -7.71
CA TYR A 187 9.64 2.97 -8.19
C TYR A 187 8.59 4.04 -7.92
N ASP A 188 8.97 5.06 -7.18
CA ASP A 188 8.11 6.22 -6.96
C ASP A 188 8.33 7.26 -8.05
N ARG A 189 7.33 7.43 -8.89
CA ARG A 189 7.38 8.37 -10.02
C ARG A 189 7.41 9.85 -9.59
N VAL A 190 6.99 10.15 -8.36
CA VAL A 190 7.01 11.52 -7.81
C VAL A 190 8.42 11.89 -7.37
N SER A 191 9.09 11.02 -6.61
CA SER A 191 10.45 11.30 -6.11
C SER A 191 11.57 10.83 -7.04
N GLY A 192 11.28 9.96 -8.00
CA GLY A 192 12.27 9.33 -8.85
C GLY A 192 13.13 8.27 -8.15
N GLN A 193 12.71 7.77 -6.99
CA GLN A 193 13.47 6.84 -6.16
C GLN A 193 12.99 5.40 -6.27
N LEU A 194 13.92 4.46 -6.08
CA LEU A 194 13.63 3.03 -5.95
C LEU A 194 13.53 2.65 -4.48
N PHE A 195 12.48 1.92 -4.13
CA PHE A 195 12.26 1.38 -2.79
C PHE A 195 12.33 -0.15 -2.85
N GLY A 196 13.34 -0.71 -2.22
CA GLY A 196 13.59 -2.15 -2.19
C GLY A 196 13.00 -2.83 -0.96
N ASN A 197 13.24 -4.15 -0.90
CA ASN A 197 12.85 -4.96 0.24
C ASN A 197 13.62 -4.56 1.50
N ALA A 198 12.90 -4.30 2.59
CA ALA A 198 13.45 -4.06 3.92
C ALA A 198 13.35 -5.32 4.83
N GLY A 199 12.71 -6.38 4.34
CA GLY A 199 12.59 -7.67 5.02
C GLY A 199 13.65 -8.68 4.60
N THR A 200 13.30 -9.95 4.61
CA THR A 200 14.22 -11.04 4.24
C THR A 200 13.80 -11.72 2.94
N GLY A 201 14.78 -12.27 2.22
CA GLY A 201 14.58 -12.85 0.90
C GLY A 201 14.36 -11.78 -0.18
N GLU A 202 13.88 -12.19 -1.34
CA GLU A 202 13.63 -11.30 -2.48
C GLU A 202 12.15 -11.33 -2.85
N PHE A 203 11.65 -10.25 -3.44
CA PHE A 203 10.34 -10.25 -4.10
C PHE A 203 10.39 -11.14 -5.34
N ILE A 204 9.33 -11.89 -5.58
CA ILE A 204 9.11 -12.50 -6.89
C ILE A 204 8.66 -11.40 -7.85
N ILE A 205 9.29 -11.34 -9.01
CA ILE A 205 9.06 -10.30 -10.01
C ILE A 205 8.07 -10.83 -11.04
N GLY A 206 7.01 -10.08 -11.28
CA GLY A 206 6.05 -10.37 -12.34
C GLY A 206 6.64 -10.17 -13.75
N PRO A 207 5.87 -10.51 -14.79
CA PRO A 207 6.26 -10.26 -16.18
C PRO A 207 6.56 -8.79 -16.44
N ASP A 208 7.47 -8.52 -17.38
CA ASP A 208 7.68 -7.16 -17.87
C ASP A 208 6.40 -6.65 -18.54
N LYS A 209 6.03 -5.40 -18.24
CA LYS A 209 4.90 -4.77 -18.95
C LYS A 209 5.28 -4.56 -20.40
N THR A 210 4.40 -5.01 -21.29
CA THR A 210 4.51 -4.66 -22.71
C THR A 210 4.16 -3.18 -22.88
N THR A 211 5.11 -2.43 -23.43
CA THR A 211 4.92 -1.03 -23.83
C THR A 211 4.10 -0.92 -25.09
#